data_13f3405bbbf8cf2588b2ed4a95a40fb4
#
_entry.id   13f3405bbbf8cf2588b2ed4a95a40fb4
#
_cell.length_a   1.000
_cell.length_b   1.000
_cell.length_c   1.000
_cell.angle_alpha   90.00
_cell.angle_beta   90.00
_cell.angle_gamma   90.00
#
_symmetry.space_group_name_H-M   'P 1'
#
loop_
_entity.id
_entity.type
_entity.pdbx_description
1 polymer ?
#
loop_
_entity_poly.entity_id
_entity_poly.type
_entity_poly.pdbx_seq_one_letter_code
_entity_poly.pdbx_strand_id
1 'polypeptide(L)'
;MLSKIKIGQVISLNQAERKLAHFVAKNRSGNNRHFNVTNLKISADDPATVDLEGVCGEIAFCKLFNVYPDIDTDREPPHPLYDAIIPPIPPGIRIDVKTTKYENGKLLVDARKGSKTDGVDFYALMTGQFPGPYTFRGFIAKEHIIQPHRIGTLIKGFKTYMADQSELTDSIPEQDLF
;
A
#
# COMPACT_ATOMS: atom_id res chain seq x y z
N MET A 1 2.55 -21.61 6.76
CA MET A 1 3.51 -21.04 7.73
C MET A 1 4.10 -19.83 7.06
N LEU A 2 3.57 -18.62 7.33
CA LEU A 2 4.20 -17.38 6.89
C LEU A 2 5.60 -17.38 7.48
N SER A 3 6.61 -17.56 6.64
CA SER A 3 8.02 -17.48 7.07
C SER A 3 8.17 -16.18 7.85
N LYS A 4 8.96 -16.17 8.91
CA LYS A 4 9.13 -15.06 9.86
C LYS A 4 9.67 -13.79 9.18
N ILE A 5 8.81 -13.14 8.38
CA ILE A 5 9.10 -11.82 7.82
C ILE A 5 9.07 -10.86 8.99
N LYS A 6 10.13 -10.09 9.13
CA LYS A 6 10.28 -9.14 10.24
C LYS A 6 10.27 -7.71 9.74
N ILE A 7 9.80 -6.83 10.59
CA ILE A 7 10.00 -5.39 10.42
C ILE A 7 11.49 -5.11 10.21
N GLY A 8 11.81 -4.23 9.24
CA GLY A 8 13.17 -3.90 8.84
C GLY A 8 13.74 -4.79 7.73
N GLN A 9 13.00 -5.80 7.27
CA GLN A 9 13.46 -6.63 6.15
C GLN A 9 13.48 -5.82 4.86
N VAL A 10 14.62 -5.88 4.17
CA VAL A 10 14.91 -5.12 2.95
C VAL A 10 14.72 -5.99 1.73
N ILE A 11 14.08 -5.45 0.69
CA ILE A 11 13.85 -6.12 -0.58
C ILE A 11 14.25 -5.20 -1.74
N SER A 12 14.97 -5.74 -2.72
CA SER A 12 15.34 -5.04 -3.95
C SER A 12 14.57 -5.59 -5.14
N LEU A 13 14.11 -4.69 -5.99
CA LEU A 13 13.50 -5.04 -7.28
C LEU A 13 14.60 -5.25 -8.34
N ASN A 14 14.52 -6.34 -9.08
CA ASN A 14 15.39 -6.57 -10.22
C ASN A 14 14.96 -5.70 -11.43
N GLN A 15 15.71 -5.76 -12.53
CA GLN A 15 15.44 -4.92 -13.69
C GLN A 15 14.08 -5.23 -14.34
N ALA A 16 13.66 -6.49 -14.37
CA ALA A 16 12.38 -6.89 -14.97
C ALA A 16 11.21 -6.39 -14.12
N GLU A 17 11.31 -6.53 -12.79
CA GLU A 17 10.31 -6.02 -11.83
C GLU A 17 10.17 -4.51 -11.90
N ARG A 18 11.28 -3.76 -12.06
CA ARG A 18 11.25 -2.30 -12.25
C ARG A 18 10.57 -1.89 -13.55
N LYS A 19 10.85 -2.61 -14.65
CA LYS A 19 10.17 -2.38 -15.95
C LYS A 19 8.67 -2.67 -15.84
N LEU A 20 8.30 -3.75 -15.15
CA LEU A 20 6.91 -4.09 -14.88
C LEU A 20 6.22 -2.98 -14.08
N ALA A 21 6.85 -2.47 -13.02
CA ALA A 21 6.33 -1.37 -12.22
C ALA A 21 6.06 -0.12 -13.08
N HIS A 22 6.98 0.26 -13.94
CA HIS A 22 6.79 1.37 -14.88
C HIS A 22 5.60 1.16 -15.81
N PHE A 23 5.46 -0.04 -16.36
CA PHE A 23 4.35 -0.39 -17.26
C PHE A 23 3.01 -0.27 -16.52
N VAL A 24 2.89 -0.90 -15.35
CA VAL A 24 1.66 -0.89 -14.54
C VAL A 24 1.30 0.54 -14.11
N ALA A 25 2.24 1.29 -13.54
CA ALA A 25 2.02 2.65 -13.08
C ALA A 25 1.54 3.58 -14.21
N LYS A 26 2.19 3.51 -15.37
CA LYS A 26 1.84 4.32 -16.55
C LYS A 26 0.41 4.02 -17.03
N ASN A 27 0.03 2.75 -17.13
CA ASN A 27 -1.28 2.38 -17.66
C ASN A 27 -2.40 2.67 -16.63
N ARG A 28 -2.19 2.37 -15.34
CA ARG A 28 -3.15 2.74 -14.27
C ARG A 28 -3.38 4.25 -14.20
N SER A 29 -2.32 5.07 -14.30
CA SER A 29 -2.44 6.53 -14.36
C SER A 29 -3.22 7.02 -15.58
N GLY A 30 -3.08 6.34 -16.71
CA GLY A 30 -3.84 6.62 -17.94
C GLY A 30 -5.33 6.34 -17.75
N ASN A 31 -5.68 5.18 -17.23
CA ASN A 31 -7.06 4.77 -16.99
C ASN A 31 -7.73 5.64 -15.92
N ASN A 32 -7.04 5.97 -14.82
CA ASN A 32 -7.57 6.87 -13.81
C ASN A 32 -7.93 8.25 -14.38
N ARG A 33 -7.14 8.77 -15.31
CA ARG A 33 -7.45 10.02 -16.03
C ARG A 33 -8.65 9.86 -16.95
N HIS A 34 -8.75 8.76 -17.67
CA HIS A 34 -9.87 8.47 -18.57
C HIS A 34 -11.20 8.39 -17.82
N PHE A 35 -11.22 7.76 -16.65
CA PHE A 35 -12.42 7.60 -15.81
C PHE A 35 -12.63 8.76 -14.81
N ASN A 36 -11.88 9.87 -14.91
CA ASN A 36 -11.93 11.01 -13.98
C ASN A 36 -11.79 10.59 -12.50
N VAL A 37 -11.05 9.53 -12.23
CA VAL A 37 -10.74 9.12 -10.85
C VAL A 37 -9.79 10.17 -10.27
N THR A 38 -10.25 10.86 -9.24
CA THR A 38 -9.43 11.87 -8.56
C THR A 38 -8.29 11.20 -7.82
N ASN A 39 -7.09 11.27 -8.38
CA ASN A 39 -5.88 10.80 -7.71
C ASN A 39 -5.51 11.77 -6.58
N LEU A 40 -5.74 11.32 -5.37
CA LEU A 40 -5.54 12.12 -4.16
C LEU A 40 -4.14 11.83 -3.62
N LYS A 41 -3.18 12.46 -4.25
CA LYS A 41 -1.76 12.30 -3.89
C LYS A 41 -1.40 13.27 -2.78
N ILE A 42 -0.90 12.72 -1.70
CA ILE A 42 -0.38 13.46 -0.55
C ILE A 42 1.13 13.68 -0.81
N SER A 43 1.47 14.37 -1.89
CA SER A 43 2.85 14.69 -2.23
C SER A 43 2.94 15.92 -3.12
N ALA A 44 4.03 16.68 -2.97
CA ALA A 44 4.41 17.73 -3.92
C ALA A 44 5.13 17.17 -5.16
N ASP A 45 5.39 15.87 -5.19
CA ASP A 45 6.08 15.21 -6.31
C ASP A 45 5.14 15.10 -7.53
N ASP A 46 5.76 14.92 -8.71
CA ASP A 46 5.04 14.64 -9.93
C ASP A 46 4.11 13.42 -9.79
N PRO A 47 2.86 13.52 -10.23
CA PRO A 47 1.90 12.43 -10.16
C PRO A 47 2.38 11.08 -10.69
N ALA A 48 3.12 11.07 -11.79
CA ALA A 48 3.64 9.82 -12.36
C ALA A 48 4.69 9.17 -11.48
N THR A 49 5.52 9.99 -10.81
CA THR A 49 6.50 9.50 -9.82
C THR A 49 5.82 8.87 -8.62
N VAL A 50 4.76 9.49 -8.10
CA VAL A 50 4.01 8.95 -6.95
C VAL A 50 3.34 7.62 -7.29
N ASP A 51 2.76 7.49 -8.49
CA ASP A 51 2.16 6.22 -8.94
C ASP A 51 3.22 5.12 -9.08
N LEU A 52 4.39 5.46 -9.64
CA LEU A 52 5.50 4.52 -9.75
C LEU A 52 5.99 4.05 -8.38
N GLU A 53 6.16 4.96 -7.43
CA GLU A 53 6.59 4.61 -6.07
C GLU A 53 5.58 3.68 -5.38
N GLY A 54 4.28 3.93 -5.54
CA GLY A 54 3.22 3.06 -5.04
C GLY A 54 3.35 1.65 -5.60
N VAL A 55 3.35 1.51 -6.92
CA VAL A 55 3.44 0.21 -7.60
C VAL A 55 4.74 -0.53 -7.26
N CYS A 56 5.86 0.18 -7.13
CA CYS A 56 7.13 -0.44 -6.73
C CYS A 56 7.05 -1.01 -5.30
N GLY A 57 6.42 -0.29 -4.37
CA GLY A 57 6.19 -0.78 -3.01
C GLY A 57 5.26 -1.99 -2.98
N GLU A 58 4.17 -1.99 -3.76
CA GLU A 58 3.27 -3.13 -3.94
C GLU A 58 4.02 -4.38 -4.43
N ILE A 59 4.82 -4.24 -5.51
CA ILE A 59 5.62 -5.35 -6.05
C ILE A 59 6.69 -5.83 -5.05
N ALA A 60 7.35 -4.91 -4.34
CA ALA A 60 8.34 -5.26 -3.33
C ALA A 60 7.70 -6.02 -2.17
N PHE A 61 6.52 -5.60 -1.71
CA PHE A 61 5.72 -6.31 -0.72
C PHE A 61 5.35 -7.71 -1.19
N CYS A 62 4.79 -7.83 -2.38
CA CYS A 62 4.37 -9.11 -2.94
C CYS A 62 5.56 -10.08 -3.10
N LYS A 63 6.72 -9.57 -3.53
CA LYS A 63 7.95 -10.35 -3.61
C LYS A 63 8.41 -10.83 -2.24
N LEU A 64 8.35 -9.98 -1.21
CA LEU A 64 8.74 -10.31 0.16
C LEU A 64 7.86 -11.41 0.74
N PHE A 65 6.55 -11.35 0.50
CA PHE A 65 5.56 -12.30 1.01
C PHE A 65 5.34 -13.51 0.09
N ASN A 66 6.05 -13.55 -1.05
CA ASN A 66 5.91 -14.59 -2.08
C ASN A 66 4.44 -14.76 -2.54
N VAL A 67 3.77 -13.64 -2.76
CA VAL A 67 2.42 -13.56 -3.32
C VAL A 67 2.45 -12.88 -4.68
N TYR A 68 1.42 -13.14 -5.50
CA TYR A 68 1.36 -12.56 -6.84
C TYR A 68 0.97 -11.08 -6.76
N PRO A 69 1.72 -10.15 -7.39
CA PRO A 69 1.35 -8.76 -7.43
C PRO A 69 0.15 -8.54 -8.35
N ASP A 70 -0.69 -7.61 -7.96
CA ASP A 70 -1.73 -7.13 -8.85
C ASP A 70 -1.12 -6.30 -9.99
N ILE A 71 -1.16 -6.82 -11.18
CA ILE A 71 -0.63 -6.18 -12.40
C ILE A 71 -1.72 -5.82 -13.40
N ASP A 72 -2.98 -5.93 -13.00
CA ASP A 72 -4.11 -5.55 -13.85
C ASP A 72 -4.10 -4.04 -14.12
N THR A 73 -4.07 -3.68 -15.41
CA THR A 73 -4.05 -2.31 -15.89
C THR A 73 -5.37 -1.88 -16.53
N ASP A 74 -6.24 -2.84 -16.84
CA ASP A 74 -7.46 -2.59 -17.65
C ASP A 74 -8.72 -2.51 -16.78
N ARG A 75 -8.55 -2.16 -15.50
CA ARG A 75 -9.64 -2.11 -14.54
C ARG A 75 -10.63 -1.00 -14.84
N GLU A 76 -11.88 -1.40 -14.95
CA GLU A 76 -13.00 -0.47 -14.85
C GLU A 76 -13.44 -0.34 -13.37
N PRO A 77 -13.80 0.87 -12.91
CA PRO A 77 -14.38 1.03 -11.58
C PRO A 77 -15.71 0.26 -11.43
N PRO A 78 -16.01 -0.33 -10.25
CA PRO A 78 -15.20 -0.36 -9.04
C PRO A 78 -14.12 -1.45 -9.06
N HIS A 79 -12.88 -1.09 -8.66
CA HIS A 79 -11.80 -2.07 -8.52
C HIS A 79 -11.71 -2.63 -7.10
N PRO A 80 -11.01 -3.77 -6.90
CA PRO A 80 -10.55 -4.17 -5.59
C PRO A 80 -9.77 -3.04 -4.90
N LEU A 81 -9.93 -2.91 -3.60
CA LEU A 81 -9.30 -1.87 -2.80
C LEU A 81 -8.01 -2.34 -2.11
N TYR A 82 -7.60 -3.56 -2.41
CA TYR A 82 -6.39 -4.18 -1.88
C TYR A 82 -5.40 -4.45 -3.02
N ASP A 83 -4.13 -4.47 -2.67
CA ASP A 83 -3.01 -4.68 -3.59
C ASP A 83 -2.48 -6.12 -3.56
N ALA A 84 -2.74 -6.84 -2.46
CA ALA A 84 -2.30 -8.21 -2.28
C ALA A 84 -3.27 -9.04 -1.44
N ILE A 85 -3.26 -10.36 -1.67
CA ILE A 85 -3.94 -11.33 -0.83
C ILE A 85 -2.89 -12.28 -0.24
N ILE A 86 -2.82 -12.34 1.08
CA ILE A 86 -1.92 -13.25 1.78
C ILE A 86 -2.68 -14.54 2.16
N PRO A 87 -2.23 -15.74 1.67
CA PRO A 87 -2.75 -17.00 2.15
C PRO A 87 -2.30 -17.25 3.62
N PRO A 88 -2.73 -18.28 4.37
CA PRO A 88 -3.33 -19.52 3.87
C PRO A 88 -4.84 -19.64 4.07
N ILE A 89 -5.52 -18.67 4.70
CA ILE A 89 -6.91 -18.82 5.10
C ILE A 89 -7.83 -18.32 3.98
N PRO A 90 -8.64 -19.19 3.33
CA PRO A 90 -9.64 -18.72 2.38
C PRO A 90 -10.69 -17.82 3.06
N PRO A 91 -11.06 -16.66 2.46
CA PRO A 91 -10.67 -16.20 1.13
C PRO A 91 -9.29 -15.50 1.01
N GLY A 92 -8.45 -15.56 2.05
CA GLY A 92 -7.18 -14.85 2.15
C GLY A 92 -7.32 -13.48 2.81
N ILE A 93 -6.20 -12.94 3.27
CA ILE A 93 -6.14 -11.66 3.98
C ILE A 93 -5.82 -10.57 2.96
N ARG A 94 -6.71 -9.59 2.84
CA ARG A 94 -6.62 -8.50 1.87
C ARG A 94 -5.80 -7.35 2.44
N ILE A 95 -4.69 -7.05 1.77
CA ILE A 95 -3.72 -6.05 2.20
C ILE A 95 -3.72 -4.87 1.22
N ASP A 96 -3.85 -3.65 1.74
CA ASP A 96 -3.56 -2.41 1.03
C ASP A 96 -2.15 -1.95 1.42
N VAL A 97 -1.25 -1.83 0.45
CA VAL A 97 0.16 -1.48 0.67
C VAL A 97 0.36 0.02 0.50
N LYS A 98 0.83 0.67 1.56
CA LYS A 98 1.20 2.09 1.54
C LYS A 98 2.71 2.24 1.44
N THR A 99 3.15 3.14 0.55
CA THR A 99 4.58 3.38 0.32
C THR A 99 4.93 4.83 0.62
N THR A 100 6.05 5.04 1.27
CA THR A 100 6.62 6.37 1.50
C THR A 100 8.13 6.37 1.27
N LYS A 101 8.65 7.44 0.68
CA LYS A 101 10.10 7.63 0.50
C LYS A 101 10.82 7.98 1.81
N TYR A 102 10.10 8.41 2.82
CA TYR A 102 10.68 8.82 4.10
C TYR A 102 10.90 7.62 5.01
N GLU A 103 12.12 7.43 5.48
CA GLU A 103 12.48 6.28 6.34
C GLU A 103 11.63 6.21 7.61
N ASN A 104 11.36 7.36 8.23
CA ASN A 104 10.50 7.48 9.41
C ASN A 104 9.08 7.95 9.07
N GLY A 105 8.64 7.73 7.82
CA GLY A 105 7.32 8.12 7.36
C GLY A 105 6.22 7.33 8.07
N LYS A 106 5.06 7.98 8.26
CA LYS A 106 3.87 7.36 8.84
C LYS A 106 3.09 6.58 7.79
N LEU A 107 2.34 5.57 8.24
CA LEU A 107 1.31 4.96 7.43
C LEU A 107 0.10 5.92 7.35
N LEU A 108 -0.33 6.24 6.14
CA LEU A 108 -1.40 7.19 5.86
C LEU A 108 -2.53 6.52 5.08
N VAL A 109 -3.76 6.65 5.57
CA VAL A 109 -4.96 6.20 4.87
C VAL A 109 -5.90 7.38 4.66
N ASP A 110 -6.46 7.53 3.48
CA ASP A 110 -7.38 8.62 3.14
C ASP A 110 -8.62 8.60 4.04
N ALA A 111 -8.90 9.70 4.70
CA ALA A 111 -10.04 9.86 5.64
C ALA A 111 -11.14 10.76 5.07
N ARG A 112 -11.14 11.07 3.77
CA ARG A 112 -12.20 11.90 3.18
C ARG A 112 -13.49 11.13 3.06
N LYS A 113 -14.61 11.87 3.11
CA LYS A 113 -15.93 11.29 2.90
C LYS A 113 -15.99 10.58 1.55
N GLY A 114 -16.38 9.31 1.56
CA GLY A 114 -16.43 8.47 0.38
C GLY A 114 -15.11 7.77 0.04
N SER A 115 -14.04 7.94 0.84
CA SER A 115 -12.87 7.08 0.72
C SER A 115 -13.28 5.64 1.02
N LYS A 116 -12.86 4.74 0.12
CA LYS A 116 -13.26 3.34 0.22
C LYS A 116 -12.23 2.60 1.07
N THR A 117 -12.65 2.19 2.25
CA THR A 117 -11.85 1.31 3.12
C THR A 117 -12.42 -0.11 3.21
N ASP A 118 -13.60 -0.33 2.61
CA ASP A 118 -14.23 -1.63 2.57
C ASP A 118 -13.46 -2.59 1.65
N GLY A 119 -13.37 -3.85 2.05
CA GLY A 119 -12.63 -4.85 1.30
C GLY A 119 -11.12 -4.92 1.61
N VAL A 120 -10.62 -4.17 2.59
CA VAL A 120 -9.27 -4.26 3.15
C VAL A 120 -9.35 -4.81 4.55
N ASP A 121 -8.46 -5.73 4.91
CA ASP A 121 -8.36 -6.29 6.26
C ASP A 121 -7.20 -5.64 7.03
N PHE A 122 -6.06 -5.45 6.36
CA PHE A 122 -4.87 -4.82 6.93
C PHE A 122 -4.25 -3.83 5.96
N TYR A 123 -3.58 -2.84 6.53
CA TYR A 123 -2.67 -1.95 5.82
C TYR A 123 -1.23 -2.34 6.12
N ALA A 124 -0.37 -2.33 5.10
CA ALA A 124 1.06 -2.55 5.23
C ALA A 124 1.84 -1.29 4.86
N LEU A 125 2.96 -1.05 5.54
CA LEU A 125 3.84 0.07 5.20
C LEU A 125 5.16 -0.45 4.62
N MET A 126 5.50 0.09 3.45
CA MET A 126 6.82 0.00 2.83
C MET A 126 7.49 1.36 2.84
N THR A 127 8.77 1.43 3.18
CA THR A 127 9.57 2.64 3.00
C THR A 127 10.65 2.40 1.95
N GLY A 128 10.88 3.38 1.10
CA GLY A 128 11.86 3.31 0.02
C GLY A 128 11.49 4.23 -1.13
N GLN A 129 12.40 4.37 -2.06
CA GLN A 129 12.23 5.20 -3.25
C GLN A 129 12.81 4.49 -4.46
N PHE A 130 12.14 4.63 -5.64
CA PHE A 130 12.65 4.07 -6.90
C PHE A 130 14.11 4.48 -7.16
N PRO A 131 14.98 3.57 -7.56
CA PRO A 131 14.74 2.16 -7.93
C PRO A 131 14.78 1.15 -6.77
N GLY A 132 14.71 1.56 -5.56
CA GLY A 132 14.83 0.77 -4.34
C GLY A 132 16.20 0.94 -3.64
N PRO A 133 16.48 0.21 -2.56
CA PRO A 133 15.65 -0.87 -1.98
C PRO A 133 14.41 -0.37 -1.24
N TYR A 134 13.50 -1.31 -0.92
CA TYR A 134 12.32 -1.09 -0.11
C TYR A 134 12.44 -1.85 1.21
N THR A 135 11.94 -1.27 2.29
CA THR A 135 11.99 -1.86 3.62
C THR A 135 10.56 -2.06 4.15
N PHE A 136 10.26 -3.25 4.61
CA PHE A 136 8.99 -3.54 5.26
C PHE A 136 8.96 -2.96 6.68
N ARG A 137 7.91 -2.20 7.01
CA ARG A 137 7.75 -1.52 8.31
C ARG A 137 6.66 -2.10 9.19
N GLY A 138 5.86 -3.03 8.67
CA GLY A 138 4.85 -3.74 9.44
C GLY A 138 3.43 -3.57 8.92
N PHE A 139 2.49 -4.17 9.65
CA PHE A 139 1.06 -4.16 9.41
C PHE A 139 0.31 -3.40 10.49
N ILE A 140 -0.87 -2.92 10.14
CA ILE A 140 -1.89 -2.48 11.10
C ILE A 140 -3.26 -2.94 10.62
N ALA A 141 -4.08 -3.48 11.53
CA ALA A 141 -5.44 -3.87 11.20
C ALA A 141 -6.29 -2.64 10.84
N LYS A 142 -7.21 -2.82 9.90
CA LYS A 142 -8.12 -1.76 9.46
C LYS A 142 -8.85 -1.12 10.65
N GLU A 143 -9.37 -1.94 11.57
CA GLU A 143 -10.11 -1.50 12.74
C GLU A 143 -9.27 -0.64 13.69
N HIS A 144 -7.96 -0.85 13.69
CA HIS A 144 -7.04 -0.08 14.55
C HIS A 144 -6.66 1.27 13.94
N ILE A 145 -6.55 1.38 12.61
CA ILE A 145 -6.17 2.65 11.98
C ILE A 145 -7.38 3.52 11.63
N ILE A 146 -8.51 2.93 11.22
CA ILE A 146 -9.72 3.68 10.85
C ILE A 146 -10.49 4.07 12.12
N GLN A 147 -9.90 5.00 12.86
CA GLN A 147 -10.46 5.51 14.12
C GLN A 147 -10.51 7.05 14.08
N PRO A 148 -11.60 7.68 14.57
CA PRO A 148 -11.76 9.13 14.52
C PRO A 148 -10.62 9.92 15.16
N HIS A 149 -10.02 9.41 16.24
CA HIS A 149 -8.91 10.06 16.96
C HIS A 149 -7.58 10.01 16.19
N ARG A 150 -7.47 9.18 15.12
CA ARG A 150 -6.28 9.07 14.27
C ARG A 150 -6.31 10.01 13.07
N ILE A 151 -7.39 10.79 12.92
CA ILE A 151 -7.50 11.74 11.82
C ILE A 151 -6.62 12.95 12.09
N GLY A 152 -5.73 13.23 11.13
CA GLY A 152 -4.92 14.42 11.13
C GLY A 152 -4.76 15.01 9.74
N THR A 153 -4.04 16.12 9.66
CA THR A 153 -3.77 16.84 8.42
C THR A 153 -2.27 17.07 8.32
N LEU A 154 -1.58 16.27 7.52
CA LEU A 154 -0.16 16.45 7.21
C LEU A 154 0.05 17.47 6.10
N ILE A 155 -0.88 17.52 5.15
CA ILE A 155 -0.87 18.47 4.05
C ILE A 155 -2.17 19.25 4.09
N LYS A 156 -2.10 20.55 3.94
CA LYS A 156 -3.26 21.46 3.98
C LYS A 156 -4.39 20.95 3.07
N GLY A 157 -5.55 20.69 3.66
CA GLY A 157 -6.76 20.25 2.96
C GLY A 157 -6.95 18.73 2.86
N PHE A 158 -5.97 17.91 3.25
CA PHE A 158 -6.08 16.46 3.20
C PHE A 158 -6.18 15.84 4.59
N LYS A 159 -7.34 15.27 4.88
CA LYS A 159 -7.55 14.47 6.09
C LYS A 159 -7.10 13.03 5.85
N THR A 160 -6.27 12.51 6.74
CA THR A 160 -5.78 11.13 6.70
C THR A 160 -5.87 10.50 8.08
N TYR A 161 -6.17 9.21 8.13
CA TYR A 161 -5.84 8.40 9.30
C TYR A 161 -4.35 8.16 9.30
N MET A 162 -3.72 8.20 10.48
CA MET A 162 -2.27 8.10 10.60
C MET A 162 -1.88 7.08 11.67
N ALA A 163 -0.83 6.30 11.38
CA ALA A 163 -0.17 5.45 12.34
C ALA A 163 1.35 5.64 12.28
N ASP A 164 1.99 5.69 13.44
CA ASP A 164 3.43 5.70 13.55
C ASP A 164 3.99 4.29 13.33
N GLN A 165 5.25 4.18 12.89
CA GLN A 165 5.87 2.86 12.65
C GLN A 165 5.95 2.01 13.93
N SER A 166 6.06 2.64 15.10
CA SER A 166 6.05 1.96 16.40
C SER A 166 4.73 1.25 16.74
N GLU A 167 3.66 1.56 16.03
CA GLU A 167 2.33 0.96 16.21
C GLU A 167 2.09 -0.23 15.26
N LEU A 168 3.03 -0.46 14.32
CA LEU A 168 2.92 -1.52 13.32
C LEU A 168 3.50 -2.82 13.87
N THR A 169 2.94 -3.95 13.45
CA THR A 169 3.38 -5.30 13.85
C THR A 169 3.99 -6.06 12.67
N ASP A 170 4.87 -7.00 12.94
CA ASP A 170 5.49 -7.87 11.91
C ASP A 170 4.66 -9.12 11.61
N SER A 171 3.59 -9.34 12.35
CA SER A 171 2.69 -10.48 12.21
C SER A 171 1.24 -10.03 12.16
N ILE A 172 0.43 -10.79 11.47
CA ILE A 172 -1.03 -10.68 11.52
C ILE A 172 -1.51 -11.61 12.62
N PRO A 173 -2.15 -11.10 13.69
CA PRO A 173 -2.62 -11.91 14.80
C PRO A 173 -3.64 -12.95 14.33
N GLU A 174 -3.52 -14.19 14.84
CA GLU A 174 -4.47 -15.26 14.48
C GLU A 174 -5.90 -14.94 14.90
N GLN A 175 -6.07 -14.18 15.95
CA GLN A 175 -7.39 -13.74 16.45
C GLN A 175 -8.10 -12.72 15.54
N ASP A 176 -7.37 -12.04 14.66
CA ASP A 176 -7.93 -11.07 13.71
C ASP A 176 -8.26 -11.74 12.36
N LEU A 177 -8.19 -13.07 12.30
CA LEU A 177 -8.43 -13.87 11.10
C LEU A 177 -9.83 -14.51 11.03
N PHE A 178 -10.71 -14.23 12.04
CA PHE A 178 -12.04 -14.84 12.13
C PHE A 178 -13.15 -13.82 12.40
#